data_c1f4a254aaa4a59fd0e8008ba44ed5ba
#
_entry.id   c1f4a254aaa4a59fd0e8008ba44ed5ba
#
_cell.length_a   1.000
_cell.length_b   1.000
_cell.length_c   1.000
_cell.angle_alpha   90.00
_cell.angle_beta   90.00
_cell.angle_gamma   90.00
#
_symmetry.space_group_name_H-M   'P 1'
#
loop_
_entity.id
_entity.type
_entity.pdbx_description
1 polymer ?
#
loop_
_entity_poly.entity_id
_entity_poly.type
_entity_poly.pdbx_seq_one_letter_code
_entity_poly.pdbx_strand_id
1 'polypeptide(L)'
;MIDYAHIIDGVRSTLTPGKIVCVGRNYAEHVKELNNPVPTEPVLFIKPSTALARLESPVAIPTTMGSCHFETEMAILIGQPLSCCSEPQAAESIVGVGIALDLTLRDLQSTLKEKSLPWEKAKAFDGACPVSAFVAPQAVSDFQNQQIQLYQNGELKQDGNSGDMLTPVLPLLVYISQFFTL
;
A
#
# COMPACT_ATOMS: atom_id res chain seq x y z
N MET A 1 -12.85 17.72 4.82
CA MET A 1 -13.16 16.53 3.99
C MET A 1 -12.05 16.44 2.96
N ILE A 2 -11.29 15.34 2.92
CA ILE A 2 -10.23 15.16 1.93
C ILE A 2 -10.93 14.94 0.59
N ASP A 3 -10.75 15.86 -0.36
CA ASP A 3 -11.30 15.72 -1.73
C ASP A 3 -10.35 14.84 -2.55
N TYR A 4 -10.30 13.55 -2.21
CA TYR A 4 -9.54 12.55 -2.96
C TYR A 4 -10.43 11.87 -3.99
N ALA A 5 -9.92 11.67 -5.18
CA ALA A 5 -10.51 10.84 -6.22
C ALA A 5 -9.40 10.09 -6.95
N HIS A 6 -9.66 8.85 -7.32
CA HIS A 6 -8.75 8.09 -8.17
C HIS A 6 -8.66 8.74 -9.56
N ILE A 7 -7.45 8.85 -10.07
CA ILE A 7 -7.16 9.28 -11.45
C ILE A 7 -6.56 8.08 -12.18
N ILE A 8 -7.13 7.70 -13.31
CA ILE A 8 -6.63 6.60 -14.16
C ILE A 8 -6.33 7.18 -15.53
N ASP A 9 -5.11 7.07 -16.03
CA ASP A 9 -4.63 7.63 -17.29
C ASP A 9 -5.02 9.11 -17.48
N GLY A 10 -4.90 9.89 -16.39
CA GLY A 10 -5.23 11.32 -16.37
C GLY A 10 -6.73 11.64 -16.27
N VAL A 11 -7.61 10.64 -16.20
CA VAL A 11 -9.06 10.82 -16.11
C VAL A 11 -9.55 10.52 -14.69
N ARG A 12 -10.39 11.40 -14.14
CA ARG A 12 -11.04 11.18 -12.84
C ARG A 12 -11.98 9.98 -12.92
N SER A 13 -11.73 8.98 -12.08
CA SER A 13 -12.57 7.80 -11.96
C SER A 13 -13.85 8.10 -11.17
N THR A 14 -14.92 7.36 -11.48
CA THR A 14 -16.18 7.35 -10.71
C THR A 14 -16.15 6.39 -9.52
N LEU A 15 -15.09 5.61 -9.36
CA LEU A 15 -14.92 4.71 -8.22
C LEU A 15 -14.82 5.51 -6.93
N THR A 16 -15.67 5.17 -5.97
CA THR A 16 -15.62 5.78 -4.64
C THR A 16 -14.45 5.19 -3.86
N PRO A 17 -13.54 6.03 -3.29
CA PRO A 17 -12.47 5.53 -2.45
C PRO A 17 -13.00 4.77 -1.23
N GLY A 18 -12.60 3.52 -1.10
CA GLY A 18 -12.97 2.63 -0.02
C GLY A 18 -11.85 2.47 1.01
N LYS A 19 -11.76 1.29 1.59
CA LYS A 19 -10.63 0.90 2.44
C LYS A 19 -9.38 0.64 1.60
N ILE A 20 -8.23 0.78 2.23
CA ILE A 20 -6.94 0.36 1.67
C ILE A 20 -6.47 -0.84 2.49
N VAL A 21 -6.33 -2.00 1.86
CA VAL A 21 -5.72 -3.16 2.51
C VAL A 21 -4.23 -3.14 2.22
N CYS A 22 -3.44 -3.05 3.27
CA CYS A 22 -1.98 -3.00 3.21
C CYS A 22 -1.39 -4.34 3.62
N VAL A 23 -0.21 -4.64 3.07
CA VAL A 23 0.49 -5.90 3.31
C VAL A 23 1.86 -5.61 3.90
N GLY A 24 2.04 -5.94 5.15
CA GLY A 24 3.33 -5.82 5.81
C GLY A 24 4.22 -7.04 5.56
N ARG A 25 5.55 -6.82 5.54
CA ARG A 25 6.55 -7.89 5.49
C ARG A 25 6.48 -8.78 4.25
N ASN A 26 6.09 -8.23 3.11
CA ASN A 26 6.01 -8.98 1.85
C ASN A 26 7.31 -8.99 1.03
N TYR A 27 8.39 -8.36 1.52
CA TYR A 27 9.72 -8.35 0.92
C TYR A 27 10.74 -8.94 1.87
N ALA A 28 11.48 -9.98 1.43
CA ALA A 28 12.41 -10.73 2.27
C ALA A 28 13.55 -9.88 2.84
N GLU A 29 14.10 -8.95 2.03
CA GLU A 29 15.17 -8.06 2.47
C GLU A 29 14.68 -7.09 3.55
N HIS A 30 13.51 -6.49 3.37
CA HIS A 30 12.91 -5.60 4.38
C HIS A 30 12.60 -6.33 5.70
N VAL A 31 12.23 -7.61 5.64
CA VAL A 31 12.04 -8.44 6.82
C VAL A 31 13.35 -8.60 7.58
N LYS A 32 14.48 -8.81 6.88
CA LYS A 32 15.81 -8.92 7.47
C LYS A 32 16.30 -7.61 8.08
N GLU A 33 16.13 -6.49 7.37
CA GLU A 33 16.51 -5.14 7.86
C GLU A 33 15.87 -4.80 9.21
N LEU A 34 14.61 -5.21 9.40
CA LEU A 34 13.87 -4.97 10.63
C LEU A 34 14.06 -6.06 11.70
N ASN A 35 14.95 -7.05 11.48
CA ASN A 35 15.14 -8.19 12.38
C ASN A 35 13.83 -8.92 12.74
N ASN A 36 12.88 -8.96 11.81
CA ASN A 36 11.63 -9.68 12.01
C ASN A 36 11.75 -11.14 11.50
N PRO A 37 11.01 -12.09 12.07
CA PRO A 37 10.87 -13.41 11.46
C PRO A 37 10.13 -13.28 10.10
N VAL A 38 10.51 -14.11 9.14
CA VAL A 38 9.76 -14.23 7.87
C VAL A 38 8.36 -14.73 8.23
N PRO A 39 7.29 -14.01 7.82
CA PRO A 39 5.94 -14.43 8.15
C PRO A 39 5.56 -15.68 7.36
N THR A 40 4.79 -16.57 7.97
CA THR A 40 4.22 -17.76 7.32
C THR A 40 2.99 -17.44 6.49
N GLU A 41 2.37 -16.29 6.74
CA GLU A 41 1.19 -15.78 6.04
C GLU A 41 1.33 -14.26 5.85
N PRO A 42 0.68 -13.67 4.81
CA PRO A 42 0.68 -12.23 4.63
C PRO A 42 0.14 -11.48 5.87
N VAL A 43 0.88 -10.49 6.33
CA VAL A 43 0.48 -9.65 7.46
C VAL A 43 -0.40 -8.52 6.93
N LEU A 44 -1.69 -8.58 7.20
CA LEU A 44 -2.66 -7.61 6.69
C LEU A 44 -2.99 -6.55 7.74
N PHE A 45 -3.15 -5.30 7.28
CA PHE A 45 -3.72 -4.21 8.07
C PHE A 45 -4.49 -3.27 7.15
N ILE A 46 -5.34 -2.41 7.71
CA ILE A 46 -6.22 -1.54 6.94
C ILE A 46 -5.91 -0.08 7.23
N LYS A 47 -5.93 0.73 6.15
CA LYS A 47 -6.07 2.18 6.25
C LYS A 47 -7.49 2.57 5.78
N PRO A 48 -8.19 3.49 6.48
CA PRO A 48 -9.48 4.01 6.04
C PRO A 48 -9.31 4.93 4.82
N SER A 49 -10.41 5.23 4.14
CA SER A 49 -10.40 6.16 3.00
C SER A 49 -9.90 7.57 3.37
N THR A 50 -10.04 8.00 4.64
CA THR A 50 -9.49 9.28 5.14
C THR A 50 -7.97 9.31 5.16
N ALA A 51 -7.32 8.16 5.11
CA ALA A 51 -5.85 8.09 4.98
C ALA A 51 -5.35 8.45 3.57
N LEU A 52 -6.22 8.42 2.56
CA LEU A 52 -5.84 8.76 1.19
C LEU A 52 -5.48 10.24 1.05
N ALA A 53 -4.41 10.49 0.34
CA ALA A 53 -3.99 11.81 -0.13
C ALA A 53 -3.46 11.70 -1.57
N ARG A 54 -3.36 12.81 -2.28
CA ARG A 54 -2.69 12.82 -3.58
C ARG A 54 -1.18 12.87 -3.36
N LEU A 55 -0.43 12.03 -4.05
CA LEU A 55 1.03 11.97 -3.91
C LEU A 55 1.70 13.30 -4.31
N GLU A 56 1.09 14.02 -5.26
CA GLU A 56 1.59 15.31 -5.75
C GLU A 56 1.27 16.48 -4.80
N SER A 57 0.54 16.23 -3.71
CA SER A 57 0.14 17.25 -2.75
C SER A 57 0.94 17.15 -1.45
N PRO A 58 1.21 18.27 -0.77
CA PRO A 58 1.83 18.23 0.55
C PRO A 58 0.97 17.43 1.53
N VAL A 59 1.61 16.56 2.32
CA VAL A 59 0.96 15.79 3.38
C VAL A 59 1.34 16.38 4.74
N ALA A 60 0.33 16.61 5.57
CA ALA A 60 0.55 17.03 6.95
C ALA A 60 0.98 15.82 7.82
N ILE A 61 2.20 15.85 8.32
CA ILE A 61 2.74 14.81 9.19
C ILE A 61 2.57 15.22 10.64
N PRO A 62 1.99 14.36 11.52
CA PRO A 62 1.88 14.62 12.95
C PRO A 62 3.27 14.69 13.61
N THR A 63 3.79 15.90 13.86
CA THR A 63 5.16 16.11 14.36
C THR A 63 5.33 15.79 15.85
N THR A 64 4.23 15.65 16.59
CA THR A 64 4.24 15.36 18.03
C THR A 64 4.30 13.87 18.37
N MET A 65 4.24 12.99 17.35
CA MET A 65 4.12 11.54 17.51
C MET A 65 5.42 10.78 17.20
N GLY A 66 6.55 11.46 17.19
CA GLY A 66 7.86 10.89 16.87
C GLY A 66 8.20 10.93 15.39
N SER A 67 9.08 10.04 14.95
CA SER A 67 9.55 9.96 13.57
C SER A 67 8.46 9.43 12.64
N CYS A 68 8.34 10.03 11.44
CA CYS A 68 7.52 9.51 10.35
C CYS A 68 8.43 8.90 9.29
N HIS A 69 8.28 7.60 9.05
CA HIS A 69 8.94 6.88 7.97
C HIS A 69 8.03 6.81 6.74
N PHE A 70 8.64 6.66 5.59
CA PHE A 70 7.97 6.37 4.32
C PHE A 70 8.31 4.94 3.90
N GLU A 71 7.34 4.26 3.33
CA GLU A 71 7.48 2.94 2.71
C GLU A 71 6.80 3.04 1.34
N THR A 72 7.58 2.94 0.25
CA THR A 72 7.04 3.06 -1.11
C THR A 72 6.51 1.71 -1.54
N GLU A 73 5.26 1.68 -2.00
CA GLU A 73 4.51 0.48 -2.29
C GLU A 73 3.90 0.53 -3.69
N MET A 74 3.74 -0.65 -4.31
CA MET A 74 2.87 -0.80 -5.46
C MET A 74 1.41 -0.71 -5.01
N ALA A 75 0.64 0.18 -5.62
CA ALA A 75 -0.77 0.31 -5.38
C ALA A 75 -1.59 -0.35 -6.50
N ILE A 76 -2.49 -1.25 -6.14
CA ILE A 76 -3.42 -1.93 -7.06
C ILE A 76 -4.83 -1.38 -6.81
N LEU A 77 -5.44 -0.82 -7.84
CA LEU A 77 -6.82 -0.32 -7.77
C LEU A 77 -7.79 -1.39 -8.27
N ILE A 78 -8.72 -1.77 -7.40
CA ILE A 78 -9.76 -2.76 -7.69
C ILE A 78 -11.03 -2.04 -8.16
N GLY A 79 -11.56 -2.42 -9.31
CA GLY A 79 -12.68 -1.76 -9.97
C GLY A 79 -14.04 -2.44 -9.79
N GLN A 80 -14.08 -3.63 -9.20
CA GLN A 80 -15.31 -4.37 -8.90
C GLN A 80 -15.16 -5.17 -7.61
N PRO A 81 -16.25 -5.43 -6.86
CA PRO A 81 -16.15 -6.17 -5.61
C PRO A 81 -15.52 -7.56 -5.78
N LEU A 82 -14.55 -7.87 -4.95
CA LEU A 82 -13.88 -9.18 -4.88
C LEU A 82 -14.08 -9.79 -3.49
N SER A 83 -14.68 -10.98 -3.43
CA SER A 83 -14.82 -11.77 -2.21
C SER A 83 -14.63 -13.24 -2.54
N CYS A 84 -13.73 -13.92 -1.83
CA CYS A 84 -13.36 -15.33 -2.05
C CYS A 84 -13.09 -15.63 -3.54
N CYS A 85 -12.33 -14.77 -4.20
CA CYS A 85 -12.12 -14.82 -5.65
C CYS A 85 -11.04 -15.84 -6.05
N SER A 86 -11.05 -16.23 -7.32
CA SER A 86 -9.96 -16.93 -8.00
C SER A 86 -8.94 -15.93 -8.60
N GLU A 87 -7.75 -16.39 -8.96
CA GLU A 87 -6.75 -15.52 -9.62
C GLU A 87 -7.25 -14.89 -10.94
N PRO A 88 -7.97 -15.59 -11.83
CA PRO A 88 -8.56 -14.94 -13.00
C PRO A 88 -9.51 -13.80 -12.65
N GLN A 89 -10.39 -13.98 -11.65
CA GLN A 89 -11.28 -12.94 -11.18
C GLN A 89 -10.51 -11.76 -10.57
N ALA A 90 -9.46 -12.05 -9.81
CA ALA A 90 -8.56 -11.01 -9.28
C ALA A 90 -7.92 -10.19 -10.41
N ALA A 91 -7.37 -10.86 -11.43
CA ALA A 91 -6.75 -10.20 -12.58
C ALA A 91 -7.74 -9.30 -13.36
N GLU A 92 -8.95 -9.78 -13.61
CA GLU A 92 -10.00 -9.03 -14.32
C GLU A 92 -10.51 -7.81 -13.52
N SER A 93 -10.37 -7.82 -12.21
CA SER A 93 -10.84 -6.74 -11.34
C SER A 93 -9.85 -5.58 -11.20
N ILE A 94 -8.59 -5.76 -11.59
CA ILE A 94 -7.58 -4.70 -11.55
C ILE A 94 -7.89 -3.67 -12.64
N VAL A 95 -8.12 -2.43 -12.25
CA VAL A 95 -8.39 -1.32 -13.17
C VAL A 95 -7.30 -0.24 -13.16
N GLY A 96 -6.35 -0.35 -12.24
CA GLY A 96 -5.24 0.58 -12.19
C GLY A 96 -4.05 0.07 -11.38
N VAL A 97 -2.86 0.50 -11.76
CA VAL A 97 -1.60 0.26 -11.06
C VAL A 97 -0.94 1.60 -10.81
N GLY A 98 -0.47 1.83 -9.61
CA GLY A 98 0.16 3.08 -9.21
C GLY A 98 1.17 2.87 -8.10
N ILE A 99 1.61 3.97 -7.52
CA ILE A 99 2.53 4.02 -6.38
C ILE A 99 1.81 4.63 -5.19
N ALA A 100 2.05 4.10 -4.00
CA ALA A 100 1.61 4.68 -2.75
C ALA A 100 2.77 4.82 -1.77
N LEU A 101 2.63 5.74 -0.81
CA LEU A 101 3.47 5.77 0.37
C LEU A 101 2.67 5.25 1.57
N ASP A 102 3.19 4.22 2.21
CA ASP A 102 2.72 3.77 3.52
C ASP A 102 3.44 4.57 4.61
N LEU A 103 2.93 5.79 4.89
CA LEU A 103 3.51 6.63 5.93
C LEU A 103 3.26 6.00 7.29
N THR A 104 4.34 5.95 8.08
CA THR A 104 4.37 5.23 9.35
C THR A 104 4.96 6.09 10.45
N LEU A 105 4.19 6.37 11.50
CA LEU A 105 4.72 6.97 12.74
C LEU A 105 5.50 5.88 13.49
N ARG A 106 6.79 5.77 13.21
CA ARG A 106 7.60 4.60 13.56
C ARG A 106 7.74 4.38 15.07
N ASP A 107 7.98 5.45 15.82
CA ASP A 107 8.15 5.34 17.27
C ASP A 107 6.84 4.91 17.94
N LEU A 108 5.72 5.47 17.46
CA LEU A 108 4.39 5.06 17.93
C LEU A 108 4.09 3.60 17.58
N GLN A 109 4.42 3.16 16.35
CA GLN A 109 4.24 1.77 15.95
C GLN A 109 5.04 0.81 16.85
N SER A 110 6.28 1.15 17.17
CA SER A 110 7.12 0.33 18.07
C SER A 110 6.48 0.20 19.44
N THR A 111 6.02 1.32 20.01
CA THR A 111 5.30 1.32 21.30
C THR A 111 4.02 0.47 21.26
N LEU A 112 3.26 0.54 20.17
CA LEU A 112 2.04 -0.25 20.01
C LEU A 112 2.35 -1.75 19.89
N LYS A 113 3.39 -2.13 19.15
CA LYS A 113 3.86 -3.51 19.03
C LYS A 113 4.28 -4.09 20.37
N GLU A 114 5.09 -3.37 21.15
CA GLU A 114 5.53 -3.79 22.48
C GLU A 114 4.35 -4.07 23.43
N LYS A 115 3.27 -3.30 23.28
CA LYS A 115 2.05 -3.44 24.08
C LYS A 115 1.02 -4.38 23.48
N SER A 116 1.32 -5.05 22.36
CA SER A 116 0.38 -5.91 21.60
C SER A 116 -0.92 -5.17 21.24
N LEU A 117 -0.82 -3.87 20.92
CA LEU A 117 -1.95 -3.03 20.55
C LEU A 117 -2.04 -2.90 19.01
N PRO A 118 -3.25 -2.59 18.48
CA PRO A 118 -3.47 -2.33 17.06
C PRO A 118 -2.62 -1.15 16.51
N TRP A 119 -2.30 -1.18 15.22
CA TRP A 119 -1.34 -0.24 14.60
C TRP A 119 -2.00 0.98 13.95
N GLU A 120 -3.33 1.07 13.92
CA GLU A 120 -4.08 2.10 13.19
C GLU A 120 -3.62 3.52 13.53
N LYS A 121 -3.32 3.81 14.81
CA LYS A 121 -2.81 5.13 15.23
C LYS A 121 -1.50 5.50 14.55
N ALA A 122 -0.67 4.51 14.23
CA ALA A 122 0.63 4.71 13.61
C ALA A 122 0.60 4.64 12.09
N LYS A 123 -0.38 3.93 11.52
CA LYS A 123 -0.46 3.58 10.11
C LYS A 123 -1.65 4.23 9.38
N ALA A 124 -2.70 4.64 10.08
CA ALA A 124 -3.98 5.01 9.49
C ALA A 124 -4.44 6.44 9.81
N PHE A 125 -3.52 7.33 10.19
CA PHE A 125 -3.83 8.76 10.38
C PHE A 125 -4.22 9.43 9.06
N ASP A 126 -4.93 10.54 9.12
CA ASP A 126 -5.39 11.27 7.94
C ASP A 126 -4.22 11.65 7.02
N GLY A 127 -4.31 11.26 5.75
CA GLY A 127 -3.24 11.46 4.77
C GLY A 127 -2.07 10.46 4.85
N ALA A 128 -2.16 9.41 5.67
CA ALA A 128 -1.08 8.41 5.82
C ALA A 128 -0.85 7.51 4.60
N CYS A 129 -1.64 7.69 3.53
CA CYS A 129 -1.51 6.95 2.28
C CYS A 129 -1.58 7.90 1.07
N PRO A 130 -0.51 8.66 0.78
CA PRO A 130 -0.41 9.40 -0.48
C PRO A 130 -0.33 8.41 -1.64
N VAL A 131 -1.19 8.60 -2.66
CA VAL A 131 -1.29 7.70 -3.83
C VAL A 131 -1.14 8.53 -5.10
N SER A 132 -0.36 8.03 -6.05
CA SER A 132 -0.20 8.61 -7.39
C SER A 132 -1.48 8.50 -8.22
N ALA A 133 -1.51 9.14 -9.37
CA ALA A 133 -2.39 8.68 -10.44
C ALA A 133 -2.05 7.23 -10.80
N PHE A 134 -3.06 6.50 -11.28
CA PHE A 134 -2.92 5.13 -11.75
C PHE A 134 -2.77 5.11 -13.26
N VAL A 135 -2.07 4.11 -13.77
CA VAL A 135 -2.10 3.72 -15.18
C VAL A 135 -2.99 2.49 -15.34
N ALA A 136 -3.58 2.31 -16.52
CA ALA A 136 -4.33 1.09 -16.83
C ALA A 136 -3.42 -0.14 -16.70
N PRO A 137 -3.95 -1.30 -16.24
CA PRO A 137 -3.12 -2.49 -16.00
C PRO A 137 -2.40 -2.98 -17.26
N GLN A 138 -2.92 -2.70 -18.47
CA GLN A 138 -2.30 -3.04 -19.75
C GLN A 138 -0.99 -2.25 -20.01
N ALA A 139 -0.79 -1.13 -19.34
CA ALA A 139 0.46 -0.37 -19.41
C ALA A 139 1.60 -1.01 -18.57
N VAL A 140 1.27 -1.98 -17.72
CA VAL A 140 2.21 -2.71 -16.88
C VAL A 140 2.34 -4.13 -17.43
N SER A 141 3.48 -4.43 -18.06
CA SER A 141 3.68 -5.71 -18.76
C SER A 141 3.71 -6.91 -17.81
N ASP A 142 4.21 -6.72 -16.60
CA ASP A 142 4.33 -7.77 -15.58
C ASP A 142 4.32 -7.14 -14.19
N PHE A 143 3.34 -7.49 -13.36
CA PHE A 143 3.23 -7.02 -11.98
C PHE A 143 4.37 -7.55 -11.08
N GLN A 144 5.03 -8.63 -11.48
CA GLN A 144 6.10 -9.26 -10.74
C GLN A 144 7.50 -8.86 -11.23
N ASN A 145 7.60 -7.82 -12.06
CA ASN A 145 8.89 -7.30 -12.52
C ASN A 145 8.84 -5.78 -12.69
N GLN A 146 8.47 -5.07 -11.62
CA GLN A 146 8.45 -3.61 -11.58
C GLN A 146 9.51 -3.10 -10.62
N GLN A 147 10.43 -2.29 -11.14
CA GLN A 147 11.37 -1.55 -10.30
C GLN A 147 10.65 -0.41 -9.60
N ILE A 148 10.82 -0.31 -8.28
CA ILE A 148 10.24 0.74 -7.45
C ILE A 148 11.37 1.42 -6.71
N GLN A 149 11.52 2.73 -6.92
CA GLN A 149 12.58 3.52 -6.29
C GLN A 149 12.01 4.76 -5.61
N LEU A 150 12.62 5.16 -4.49
CA LEU A 150 12.33 6.42 -3.82
C LEU A 150 13.61 7.21 -3.61
N TYR A 151 13.56 8.46 -4.03
CA TYR A 151 14.60 9.44 -3.79
C TYR A 151 14.09 10.54 -2.86
N GLN A 152 14.87 10.86 -1.83
CA GLN A 152 14.61 11.99 -0.94
C GLN A 152 15.74 13.00 -1.09
N ASN A 153 15.42 14.22 -1.50
CA ASN A 153 16.41 15.29 -1.74
C ASN A 153 17.55 14.86 -2.69
N GLY A 154 17.24 14.04 -3.70
CA GLY A 154 18.21 13.53 -4.68
C GLY A 154 19.01 12.30 -4.23
N GLU A 155 18.83 11.84 -2.99
CA GLU A 155 19.48 10.64 -2.46
C GLU A 155 18.54 9.44 -2.56
N LEU A 156 18.99 8.32 -3.11
CA LEU A 156 18.25 7.06 -3.18
C LEU A 156 18.05 6.51 -1.75
N LYS A 157 16.80 6.32 -1.35
CA LYS A 157 16.40 5.83 -0.03
C LYS A 157 15.76 4.47 -0.05
N GLN A 158 15.11 4.12 -1.16
CA GLN A 158 14.48 2.83 -1.33
C GLN A 158 14.67 2.37 -2.77
N ASP A 159 15.05 1.11 -2.95
CA ASP A 159 15.24 0.45 -4.24
C ASP A 159 14.79 -1.00 -4.11
N GLY A 160 13.80 -1.40 -4.88
CA GLY A 160 13.24 -2.74 -4.82
C GLY A 160 12.57 -3.15 -6.13
N ASN A 161 12.36 -4.44 -6.28
CA ASN A 161 11.64 -5.00 -7.42
C ASN A 161 10.45 -5.82 -6.92
N SER A 162 9.29 -5.69 -7.56
CA SER A 162 8.11 -6.48 -7.21
C SER A 162 8.30 -7.99 -7.36
N GLY A 163 9.31 -8.42 -8.10
CA GLY A 163 9.74 -9.83 -8.17
C GLY A 163 10.25 -10.40 -6.85
N ASP A 164 10.66 -9.54 -5.91
CA ASP A 164 11.15 -9.93 -4.58
C ASP A 164 10.01 -10.11 -3.56
N MET A 165 8.75 -9.96 -3.98
CA MET A 165 7.58 -10.21 -3.14
C MET A 165 7.51 -11.68 -2.72
N LEU A 166 7.34 -11.94 -1.42
CA LEU A 166 7.12 -13.29 -0.88
C LEU A 166 5.81 -13.90 -1.37
N THR A 167 4.77 -13.07 -1.45
CA THR A 167 3.48 -13.44 -2.04
C THR A 167 3.20 -12.54 -3.24
N PRO A 168 3.15 -13.07 -4.46
CA PRO A 168 2.87 -12.33 -5.67
C PRO A 168 1.50 -11.65 -5.69
N VAL A 169 1.32 -10.62 -6.56
CA VAL A 169 0.13 -9.75 -6.57
C VAL A 169 -1.18 -10.54 -6.68
N LEU A 170 -1.33 -11.45 -7.64
CA LEU A 170 -2.61 -12.16 -7.84
C LEU A 170 -2.92 -13.15 -6.69
N PRO A 171 -2.00 -14.04 -6.27
CA PRO A 171 -2.18 -14.84 -5.06
C PRO A 171 -2.50 -14.02 -3.82
N LEU A 172 -1.88 -12.82 -3.69
CA LEU A 172 -2.13 -11.93 -2.58
C LEU A 172 -3.56 -11.36 -2.58
N LEU A 173 -4.08 -10.95 -3.74
CA LEU A 173 -5.47 -10.52 -3.88
C LEU A 173 -6.46 -11.66 -3.55
N VAL A 174 -6.18 -12.88 -4.00
CA VAL A 174 -6.97 -14.07 -3.64
C VAL A 174 -6.97 -14.26 -2.13
N TYR A 175 -5.80 -14.21 -1.48
CA TYR A 175 -5.69 -14.35 -0.03
C TYR A 175 -6.47 -13.25 0.70
N ILE A 176 -6.29 -11.99 0.34
CA ILE A 176 -6.98 -10.85 0.95
C ILE A 176 -8.50 -11.00 0.83
N SER A 177 -8.99 -11.45 -0.33
CA SER A 177 -10.42 -11.58 -0.60
C SER A 177 -11.15 -12.61 0.26
N GLN A 178 -10.41 -13.48 0.95
CA GLN A 178 -10.98 -14.44 1.92
C GLN A 178 -11.40 -13.75 3.22
N PHE A 179 -10.80 -12.61 3.55
CA PHE A 179 -11.05 -11.88 4.80
C PHE A 179 -11.82 -10.57 4.56
N PHE A 180 -11.58 -9.93 3.43
CA PHE A 180 -12.12 -8.61 3.10
C PHE A 180 -12.70 -8.62 1.69
N THR A 181 -13.93 -8.16 1.52
CA THR A 181 -14.42 -7.79 0.18
C THR A 181 -13.62 -6.57 -0.29
N LEU A 182 -12.88 -6.70 -1.35
CA LEU A 182 -12.14 -5.60 -1.98
C LEU A 182 -13.04 -4.84 -2.94
#